data_43cf8ca735cb3fc2dbb19e5be609b977
#
_entry.id   43cf8ca735cb3fc2dbb19e5be609b977
#
_cell.length_a   1.000
_cell.length_b   1.000
_cell.length_c   1.000
_cell.angle_alpha   90.00
_cell.angle_beta   90.00
_cell.angle_gamma   90.00
#
_symmetry.space_group_name_H-M   'P 1'
#
loop_
_entity.id
_entity.type
_entity.pdbx_description
1 polymer ?
#
loop_
_entity_poly.entity_id
_entity_poly.type
_entity_poly.pdbx_seq_one_letter_code
_entity_poly.pdbx_strand_id
1 'polypeptide(L)'
;MHKFFKIFLILVFVTGCSDSDSKKIEIPYSSGVEDLISHSEEFEQKVLSYDTPGGLIHFAIGFGIANSIMVEGNGGNIIIDAADSMYEAEKVYNLFKQKNSNPIKAIIYTHNHGDHTFGTQYYLNIQEERPQIIAHEDTDFYVQRIMGILNPCLLYTSDAADDEER
;
A
#
# COMPACT_ATOMS: atom_id res chain seq x y z
N MET A 1 -41.38 3.17 60.97
CA MET A 1 -40.44 4.24 60.54
C MET A 1 -39.80 3.82 59.23
N HIS A 2 -40.36 4.26 58.11
CA HIS A 2 -39.85 3.95 56.76
C HIS A 2 -38.98 5.12 56.29
N LYS A 3 -37.68 4.85 56.09
CA LYS A 3 -36.78 5.83 55.48
C LYS A 3 -36.86 5.70 53.96
N PHE A 4 -37.44 6.71 53.32
CA PHE A 4 -37.38 6.87 51.85
C PHE A 4 -35.99 7.31 51.44
N PHE A 5 -35.29 6.46 50.64
CA PHE A 5 -34.04 6.78 50.01
C PHE A 5 -34.37 7.45 48.66
N LYS A 6 -34.16 8.76 48.57
CA LYS A 6 -34.31 9.49 47.32
C LYS A 6 -33.06 9.26 46.44
N ILE A 7 -33.22 8.48 45.40
CA ILE A 7 -32.19 8.34 44.37
C ILE A 7 -32.24 9.63 43.51
N PHE A 8 -31.17 10.40 43.56
CA PHE A 8 -30.97 11.58 42.71
C PHE A 8 -30.34 11.13 41.42
N LEU A 9 -31.14 11.04 40.35
CA LEU A 9 -30.65 10.67 39.01
C LEU A 9 -29.96 11.88 38.40
N ILE A 10 -28.61 11.89 38.36
CA ILE A 10 -27.83 12.91 37.65
C ILE A 10 -27.85 12.55 36.16
N LEU A 11 -28.64 13.28 35.39
CA LEU A 11 -28.63 13.22 33.93
C LEU A 11 -27.40 13.97 33.43
N VAL A 12 -26.34 13.26 33.07
CA VAL A 12 -25.16 13.82 32.38
C VAL A 12 -25.55 14.03 30.93
N PHE A 13 -25.81 15.27 30.55
CA PHE A 13 -25.90 15.66 29.16
C PHE A 13 -24.49 15.56 28.55
N VAL A 14 -24.23 14.52 27.79
CA VAL A 14 -23.10 14.48 26.88
C VAL A 14 -23.48 15.37 25.70
N THR A 15 -23.04 16.62 25.75
CA THR A 15 -23.05 17.48 24.57
C THR A 15 -22.04 16.90 23.59
N GLY A 16 -22.55 16.25 22.53
CA GLY A 16 -21.71 15.77 21.46
C GLY A 16 -20.88 16.93 20.91
N CYS A 17 -19.60 16.70 20.70
CA CYS A 17 -18.76 17.56 19.90
C CYS A 17 -19.49 17.78 18.56
N SER A 18 -19.89 19.02 18.30
CA SER A 18 -20.33 19.43 16.97
C SER A 18 -19.16 19.21 16.03
N ASP A 19 -19.42 18.52 14.93
CA ASP A 19 -18.50 18.48 13.79
C ASP A 19 -18.00 19.90 13.55
N SER A 20 -16.74 20.15 13.86
CA SER A 20 -16.07 21.33 13.37
C SER A 20 -16.04 21.17 11.85
N ASP A 21 -16.81 22.00 11.14
CA ASP A 21 -16.63 22.20 9.71
C ASP A 21 -15.13 22.37 9.46
N SER A 22 -14.47 21.29 9.09
CA SER A 22 -13.11 21.36 8.58
C SER A 22 -13.23 22.10 7.25
N LYS A 23 -13.07 23.42 7.30
CA LYS A 23 -12.87 24.22 6.09
C LYS A 23 -11.75 23.53 5.33
N LYS A 24 -12.12 22.87 4.24
CA LYS A 24 -11.16 22.41 3.25
C LYS A 24 -10.32 23.61 2.88
N ILE A 25 -9.06 23.64 3.31
CA ILE A 25 -8.11 24.65 2.90
C ILE A 25 -7.85 24.34 1.41
N GLU A 26 -8.53 25.07 0.54
CA GLU A 26 -8.17 25.07 -0.89
C GLU A 26 -6.83 25.78 -1.01
N ILE A 27 -5.78 24.99 -1.07
CA ILE A 27 -4.44 25.48 -1.44
C ILE A 27 -4.53 25.81 -2.94
N PRO A 28 -4.39 27.08 -3.35
CA PRO A 28 -4.40 27.41 -4.77
C PRO A 28 -3.20 26.73 -5.43
N TYR A 29 -3.48 25.75 -6.26
CA TYR A 29 -2.46 25.09 -7.06
C TYR A 29 -1.78 26.13 -7.96
N SER A 30 -0.45 26.17 -7.94
CA SER A 30 0.28 26.91 -8.97
C SER A 30 0.10 26.21 -10.34
N SER A 31 0.21 26.94 -11.45
CA SER A 31 0.11 26.35 -12.79
C SER A 31 1.06 25.17 -13.01
N GLY A 32 2.18 25.12 -12.31
CA GLY A 32 3.11 23.99 -12.37
C GLY A 32 2.58 22.69 -11.73
N VAL A 33 1.59 22.78 -10.83
CA VAL A 33 0.93 21.59 -10.26
C VAL A 33 -0.07 21.00 -11.25
N GLU A 34 -0.79 21.85 -11.99
CA GLU A 34 -1.71 21.40 -13.04
C GLU A 34 -0.95 20.67 -14.17
N ASP A 35 0.22 21.18 -14.56
CA ASP A 35 1.09 20.52 -15.53
C ASP A 35 1.58 19.16 -15.03
N LEU A 36 1.93 19.02 -13.73
CA LEU A 36 2.33 17.76 -13.13
C LEU A 36 1.18 16.75 -13.06
N ILE A 37 -0.04 17.20 -12.70
CA ILE A 37 -1.23 16.35 -12.70
C ILE A 37 -1.52 15.86 -14.11
N SER A 38 -1.55 16.76 -15.10
CA SER A 38 -1.76 16.42 -16.50
C SER A 38 -0.72 15.41 -17.00
N HIS A 39 0.55 15.61 -16.65
CA HIS A 39 1.60 14.67 -17.02
C HIS A 39 1.43 13.31 -16.33
N SER A 40 0.98 13.27 -15.08
CA SER A 40 0.71 12.00 -14.38
C SER A 40 -0.47 11.22 -14.98
N GLU A 41 -1.44 11.90 -15.57
CA GLU A 41 -2.59 11.30 -16.26
C GLU A 41 -2.21 10.67 -17.62
N GLU A 42 -1.06 11.02 -18.19
CA GLU A 42 -0.51 10.39 -19.41
C GLU A 42 -0.06 8.94 -19.18
N PHE A 43 0.19 8.56 -17.91
CA PHE A 43 0.56 7.19 -17.55
C PHE A 43 -0.70 6.32 -17.42
N GLU A 44 -1.13 5.75 -18.55
CA GLU A 44 -2.26 4.82 -18.56
C GLU A 44 -1.94 3.55 -17.78
N GLN A 45 -2.78 3.24 -16.77
CA GLN A 45 -2.72 1.96 -16.05
C GLN A 45 -3.17 0.83 -16.97
N LYS A 46 -2.29 -0.12 -17.26
CA LYS A 46 -2.59 -1.23 -18.17
C LYS A 46 -1.80 -2.48 -17.83
N VAL A 47 -2.35 -3.62 -18.30
CA VAL A 47 -1.64 -4.89 -18.27
C VAL A 47 -1.33 -5.30 -19.71
N LEU A 48 -0.06 -5.38 -20.04
CA LEU A 48 0.44 -5.92 -21.31
C LEU A 48 0.73 -7.42 -21.12
N SER A 49 0.40 -8.22 -22.12
CA SER A 49 0.61 -9.67 -22.10
C SER A 49 1.44 -10.09 -23.28
N TYR A 50 2.44 -10.93 -23.02
CA TYR A 50 3.35 -11.45 -24.03
C TYR A 50 3.36 -12.98 -23.98
N ASP A 51 3.23 -13.60 -25.14
CA ASP A 51 3.37 -15.06 -25.28
C ASP A 51 4.85 -15.41 -25.46
N THR A 52 5.30 -16.40 -24.70
CA THR A 52 6.68 -16.91 -24.75
C THR A 52 6.66 -18.42 -24.83
N PRO A 53 7.76 -19.06 -25.26
CA PRO A 53 7.86 -20.54 -25.28
C PRO A 53 7.61 -21.20 -23.91
N GLY A 54 7.76 -20.44 -22.81
CA GLY A 54 7.56 -20.93 -21.43
C GLY A 54 6.18 -20.64 -20.84
N GLY A 55 5.31 -19.88 -21.54
CA GLY A 55 4.00 -19.44 -21.08
C GLY A 55 3.79 -17.94 -21.23
N LEU A 56 2.67 -17.43 -20.74
CA LEU A 56 2.33 -16.03 -20.78
C LEU A 56 3.02 -15.23 -19.67
N ILE A 57 3.46 -14.02 -20.02
CA ILE A 57 4.01 -13.06 -19.08
C ILE A 57 3.16 -11.79 -19.15
N HIS A 58 2.74 -11.28 -18.01
CA HIS A 58 1.89 -10.09 -17.87
C HIS A 58 2.63 -9.00 -17.12
N PHE A 59 2.64 -7.79 -17.68
CA PHE A 59 3.29 -6.61 -17.11
C PHE A 59 2.21 -5.62 -16.69
N ALA A 60 2.12 -5.32 -15.39
CA ALA A 60 1.30 -4.23 -14.86
C ALA A 60 2.12 -2.94 -14.89
N ILE A 61 1.69 -1.97 -15.69
CA ILE A 61 2.40 -0.72 -15.96
C ILE A 61 1.54 0.45 -15.48
N GLY A 62 2.16 1.45 -14.84
CA GLY A 62 1.51 2.70 -14.43
C GLY A 62 0.71 2.61 -13.12
N PHE A 63 0.90 1.56 -12.31
CA PHE A 63 0.21 1.41 -11.01
C PHE A 63 1.00 1.99 -9.84
N GLY A 64 2.30 2.08 -9.95
CA GLY A 64 3.23 2.60 -8.96
C GLY A 64 4.55 3.04 -9.62
N ILE A 65 5.55 3.31 -8.80
CA ILE A 65 6.89 3.69 -9.26
C ILE A 65 7.52 2.53 -10.03
N ALA A 66 7.38 1.31 -9.50
CA ALA A 66 7.85 0.09 -10.15
C ALA A 66 6.72 -0.63 -10.90
N ASN A 67 7.08 -1.37 -11.93
CA ASN A 67 6.18 -2.30 -12.58
C ASN A 67 6.18 -3.64 -11.83
N SER A 68 5.02 -4.31 -11.81
CA SER A 68 4.91 -5.67 -11.30
C SER A 68 4.67 -6.63 -12.48
N ILE A 69 5.23 -7.82 -12.40
CA ILE A 69 5.16 -8.79 -13.48
C ILE A 69 4.57 -10.11 -12.95
N MET A 70 3.65 -10.71 -13.69
CA MET A 70 3.20 -12.07 -13.42
C MET A 70 3.66 -13.01 -14.53
N VAL A 71 4.29 -14.09 -14.15
CA VAL A 71 4.65 -15.19 -15.04
C VAL A 71 3.71 -16.36 -14.77
N GLU A 72 3.00 -16.82 -15.79
CA GLU A 72 2.15 -18.00 -15.69
C GLU A 72 3.00 -19.28 -15.66
N GLY A 73 2.64 -20.17 -14.75
CA GLY A 73 3.29 -21.47 -14.62
C GLY A 73 2.28 -22.62 -14.51
N ASN A 74 2.74 -23.84 -14.77
CA ASN A 74 1.95 -25.04 -14.59
C ASN A 74 1.61 -25.29 -13.11
N GLY A 75 0.38 -24.96 -12.72
CA GLY A 75 -0.10 -25.14 -11.34
C GLY A 75 0.18 -24.02 -10.39
N GLY A 76 0.65 -22.87 -10.87
CA GLY A 76 0.85 -21.66 -10.08
C GLY A 76 1.56 -20.55 -10.83
N ASN A 77 1.36 -19.33 -10.36
CA ASN A 77 1.96 -18.12 -10.93
C ASN A 77 3.12 -17.63 -10.08
N ILE A 78 4.02 -16.88 -10.70
CA ILE A 78 5.14 -16.19 -10.05
C ILE A 78 4.92 -14.70 -10.20
N ILE A 79 5.07 -13.95 -9.10
CA ILE A 79 5.11 -12.48 -9.12
C ILE A 79 6.58 -12.04 -9.09
N ILE A 80 6.95 -11.13 -9.97
CA ILE A 80 8.23 -10.44 -9.93
C ILE A 80 7.94 -8.98 -9.58
N ASP A 81 8.50 -8.55 -8.46
CA ASP A 81 8.26 -7.26 -7.80
C ASP A 81 6.79 -7.04 -7.38
N ALA A 82 6.60 -6.83 -6.10
CA ALA A 82 5.30 -6.92 -5.43
C ALA A 82 4.55 -5.58 -5.29
N ALA A 83 5.02 -4.52 -5.96
CA ALA A 83 4.59 -3.13 -5.82
C ALA A 83 5.05 -2.47 -4.51
N ASP A 84 4.80 -1.16 -4.37
CA ASP A 84 5.28 -0.32 -3.27
C ASP A 84 4.33 -0.31 -2.05
N SER A 85 3.12 -0.80 -2.19
CA SER A 85 2.14 -0.87 -1.11
C SER A 85 1.17 -2.05 -1.28
N MET A 86 0.53 -2.45 -0.17
CA MET A 86 -0.54 -3.46 -0.23
C MET A 86 -1.71 -3.00 -1.10
N TYR A 87 -2.01 -1.70 -1.14
CA TYR A 87 -3.10 -1.15 -1.92
C TYR A 87 -2.84 -1.27 -3.44
N GLU A 88 -1.63 -1.01 -3.88
CA GLU A 88 -1.26 -1.19 -5.28
C GLU A 88 -1.12 -2.65 -5.66
N ALA A 89 -0.54 -3.47 -4.78
CA ALA A 89 -0.49 -4.92 -4.96
C ALA A 89 -1.88 -5.53 -5.16
N GLU A 90 -2.90 -5.06 -4.41
CA GLU A 90 -4.29 -5.48 -4.59
C GLU A 90 -4.84 -5.12 -5.98
N LYS A 91 -4.64 -3.89 -6.42
CA LYS A 91 -5.08 -3.43 -7.75
C LYS A 91 -4.46 -4.27 -8.85
N VAL A 92 -3.14 -4.44 -8.79
CA VAL A 92 -2.37 -5.21 -9.75
C VAL A 92 -2.81 -6.68 -9.76
N TYR A 93 -2.92 -7.29 -8.58
CA TYR A 93 -3.33 -8.70 -8.46
C TYR A 93 -4.74 -8.93 -9.02
N ASN A 94 -5.69 -8.03 -8.77
CA ASN A 94 -7.05 -8.17 -9.31
C ASN A 94 -7.07 -8.19 -10.84
N LEU A 95 -6.16 -7.49 -11.50
CA LEU A 95 -6.00 -7.54 -12.96
C LEU A 95 -5.28 -8.81 -13.42
N PHE A 96 -4.23 -9.22 -12.73
CA PHE A 96 -3.53 -10.48 -13.02
C PHE A 96 -4.44 -11.69 -12.83
N LYS A 97 -5.28 -11.69 -11.79
CA LYS A 97 -6.26 -12.76 -11.55
C LYS A 97 -7.28 -12.93 -12.68
N GLN A 98 -7.62 -11.84 -13.40
CA GLN A 98 -8.46 -11.90 -14.58
C GLN A 98 -7.76 -12.59 -15.78
N LYS A 99 -6.42 -12.59 -15.81
CA LYS A 99 -5.63 -13.28 -16.82
C LYS A 99 -5.43 -14.74 -16.45
N ASN A 100 -4.99 -15.00 -15.23
CA ASN A 100 -4.78 -16.35 -14.72
C ASN A 100 -5.06 -16.38 -13.21
N SER A 101 -5.99 -17.23 -12.78
CA SER A 101 -6.43 -17.37 -11.39
C SER A 101 -5.68 -18.43 -10.59
N ASN A 102 -4.63 -19.03 -11.15
CA ASN A 102 -3.79 -19.98 -10.42
C ASN A 102 -3.18 -19.32 -9.18
N PRO A 103 -2.92 -20.09 -8.11
CA PRO A 103 -2.31 -19.56 -6.90
C PRO A 103 -0.91 -18.99 -7.17
N ILE A 104 -0.53 -17.98 -6.41
CA ILE A 104 0.83 -17.45 -6.43
C ILE A 104 1.72 -18.41 -5.65
N LYS A 105 2.71 -18.99 -6.29
CA LYS A 105 3.66 -19.95 -5.69
C LYS A 105 4.98 -19.32 -5.28
N ALA A 106 5.38 -18.25 -5.95
CA ALA A 106 6.60 -17.52 -5.61
C ALA A 106 6.46 -16.02 -5.86
N ILE A 107 7.24 -15.24 -5.10
CA ILE A 107 7.46 -13.82 -5.30
C ILE A 107 8.95 -13.62 -5.41
N ILE A 108 9.40 -13.00 -6.48
CA ILE A 108 10.82 -12.72 -6.75
C ILE A 108 11.04 -11.21 -6.63
N TYR A 109 12.02 -10.79 -5.86
CA TYR A 109 12.44 -9.39 -5.85
C TYR A 109 13.65 -9.21 -6.77
N THR A 110 13.54 -8.25 -7.69
CA THR A 110 14.69 -7.85 -8.53
C THR A 110 15.75 -7.18 -7.67
N HIS A 111 15.32 -6.41 -6.66
CA HIS A 111 16.20 -5.77 -5.67
C HIS A 111 15.42 -5.35 -4.41
N ASN A 112 16.09 -4.69 -3.48
CA ASN A 112 15.60 -4.42 -2.12
C ASN A 112 14.79 -3.14 -1.93
N HIS A 113 14.52 -2.33 -2.95
CA HIS A 113 13.76 -1.10 -2.80
C HIS A 113 12.29 -1.35 -2.44
N GLY A 114 11.68 -0.41 -1.72
CA GLY A 114 10.33 -0.55 -1.18
C GLY A 114 9.25 -0.71 -2.25
N ASP A 115 9.40 -0.01 -3.37
CA ASP A 115 8.50 -0.07 -4.53
C ASP A 115 8.48 -1.45 -5.23
N HIS A 116 9.43 -2.34 -4.89
CA HIS A 116 9.48 -3.72 -5.35
C HIS A 116 9.07 -4.76 -4.30
N THR A 117 9.04 -4.37 -3.01
CA THR A 117 8.93 -5.32 -1.89
C THR A 117 7.75 -5.10 -0.95
N PHE A 118 7.29 -3.86 -0.75
CA PHE A 118 6.35 -3.52 0.33
C PHE A 118 4.92 -4.04 0.09
N GLY A 119 4.53 -4.30 -1.15
CA GLY A 119 3.25 -4.93 -1.47
C GLY A 119 3.17 -6.42 -1.15
N THR A 120 4.28 -7.08 -0.82
CA THR A 120 4.36 -8.53 -0.58
C THR A 120 3.36 -9.03 0.46
N GLN A 121 3.13 -8.26 1.54
CA GLN A 121 2.20 -8.66 2.59
C GLN A 121 0.78 -8.91 2.06
N TYR A 122 0.35 -8.20 1.02
CA TYR A 122 -0.93 -8.46 0.39
C TYR A 122 -1.00 -9.89 -0.15
N TYR A 123 -0.01 -10.31 -0.93
CA TYR A 123 0.04 -11.66 -1.49
C TYR A 123 0.11 -12.74 -0.42
N LEU A 124 0.84 -12.50 0.67
CA LEU A 124 0.92 -13.45 1.79
C LEU A 124 -0.43 -13.63 2.50
N ASN A 125 -1.24 -12.58 2.54
CA ASN A 125 -2.54 -12.61 3.23
C ASN A 125 -3.64 -13.32 2.44
N ILE A 126 -3.55 -13.34 1.10
CA ILE A 126 -4.63 -13.86 0.24
C ILE A 126 -4.42 -15.29 -0.25
N GLN A 127 -3.23 -15.86 -0.05
CA GLN A 127 -2.92 -17.24 -0.46
C GLN A 127 -3.15 -18.21 0.70
N GLU A 128 -3.76 -19.38 0.42
CA GLU A 128 -3.89 -20.47 1.41
C GLU A 128 -2.53 -21.05 1.79
N GLU A 129 -1.67 -21.25 0.79
CA GLU A 129 -0.27 -21.65 0.98
C GLU A 129 0.63 -20.43 0.81
N ARG A 130 1.51 -20.21 1.77
CA ARG A 130 2.46 -19.09 1.73
C ARG A 130 3.38 -19.18 0.52
N PRO A 131 3.41 -18.19 -0.39
CA PRO A 131 4.35 -18.16 -1.51
C PRO A 131 5.79 -18.17 -1.03
N GLN A 132 6.66 -18.81 -1.81
CA GLN A 132 8.10 -18.73 -1.58
C GLN A 132 8.59 -17.32 -1.98
N ILE A 133 9.36 -16.66 -1.10
CA ILE A 133 10.02 -15.40 -1.43
C ILE A 133 11.44 -15.70 -1.86
N ILE A 134 11.80 -15.21 -3.05
CA ILE A 134 13.13 -15.38 -3.66
C ILE A 134 13.75 -14.00 -3.84
N ALA A 135 14.89 -13.78 -3.21
CA ALA A 135 15.61 -12.51 -3.24
C ALA A 135 17.10 -12.74 -3.04
N HIS A 136 17.91 -11.71 -3.27
CA HIS A 136 19.32 -11.73 -2.89
C HIS A 136 19.47 -11.89 -1.38
N GLU A 137 20.50 -12.54 -0.90
CA GLU A 137 20.73 -12.82 0.53
C GLU A 137 20.78 -11.56 1.41
N ASP A 138 21.28 -10.45 0.87
CA ASP A 138 21.38 -9.19 1.59
C ASP A 138 20.07 -8.36 1.58
N THR A 139 19.02 -8.79 0.89
CA THR A 139 17.79 -8.01 0.73
C THR A 139 17.19 -7.62 2.08
N ASP A 140 17.07 -8.57 3.02
CA ASP A 140 16.52 -8.32 4.35
C ASP A 140 17.33 -7.27 5.13
N PHE A 141 18.66 -7.35 5.08
CA PHE A 141 19.54 -6.37 5.71
C PHE A 141 19.28 -4.94 5.19
N TYR A 142 19.18 -4.77 3.87
CA TYR A 142 18.96 -3.43 3.28
C TYR A 142 17.53 -2.92 3.54
N VAL A 143 16.52 -3.77 3.47
CA VAL A 143 15.13 -3.38 3.81
C VAL A 143 15.05 -2.92 5.26
N GLN A 144 15.60 -3.68 6.21
CA GLN A 144 15.61 -3.32 7.62
C GLN A 144 16.39 -2.02 7.87
N ARG A 145 17.50 -1.81 7.18
CA ARG A 145 18.27 -0.58 7.27
C ARG A 145 17.49 0.65 6.80
N ILE A 146 16.79 0.54 5.68
CA ILE A 146 15.93 1.62 5.17
C ILE A 146 14.82 1.93 6.17
N MET A 147 14.11 0.91 6.67
CA MET A 147 13.04 1.08 7.65
C MET A 147 13.57 1.65 8.97
N GLY A 148 14.74 1.23 9.42
CA GLY A 148 15.38 1.74 10.63
C GLY A 148 15.85 3.19 10.53
N ILE A 149 16.14 3.67 9.31
CA ILE A 149 16.52 5.07 9.07
C ILE A 149 15.27 5.96 8.90
N LEU A 150 14.27 5.49 8.15
CA LEU A 150 13.08 6.28 7.84
C LEU A 150 12.19 6.48 9.07
N ASN A 151 11.98 5.46 9.90
CA ASN A 151 11.15 5.56 11.09
C ASN A 151 11.60 6.65 12.07
N PRO A 152 12.88 6.76 12.48
CA PRO A 152 13.35 7.83 13.33
C PRO A 152 13.20 9.22 12.70
N CYS A 153 13.46 9.35 11.39
CA CYS A 153 13.31 10.62 10.69
C CYS A 153 11.85 11.10 10.66
N LEU A 154 10.90 10.20 10.41
CA LEU A 154 9.47 10.53 10.38
C LEU A 154 8.96 10.91 11.78
N LEU A 155 9.40 10.22 12.84
CA LEU A 155 9.05 10.56 14.22
C LEU A 155 9.62 11.93 14.63
N TYR A 156 10.88 12.20 14.27
CA TYR A 156 11.51 13.47 14.60
C TYR A 156 10.86 14.67 13.90
N THR A 157 10.42 14.51 12.65
CA THR A 157 9.75 15.60 11.91
C THR A 157 8.32 15.86 12.41
N SER A 158 7.61 14.86 12.90
CA SER A 158 6.28 15.05 13.51
C SER A 158 6.38 15.77 14.86
N ASP A 159 7.35 15.41 15.70
CA ASP A 159 7.57 16.09 16.98
C ASP A 159 8.00 17.57 16.82
N ALA A 160 8.78 17.87 15.77
CA ALA A 160 9.19 19.24 15.47
C ALA A 160 8.03 20.15 15.00
N ALA A 161 7.02 19.57 14.36
CA ALA A 161 5.82 20.31 13.95
C ALA A 161 4.93 20.65 15.15
N ASP A 162 4.88 19.79 16.17
CA ASP A 162 4.09 20.03 17.40
C ASP A 162 4.73 21.09 18.33
N ASP A 163 6.04 21.32 18.24
CA ASP A 163 6.74 22.31 19.05
C ASP A 163 6.57 23.76 18.55
N GLU A 164 6.15 24.00 17.31
CA GLU A 164 5.84 25.32 16.78
C GLU A 164 4.46 25.86 17.21
N GLU A 165 3.58 25.04 17.78
CA GLU A 165 2.26 25.45 18.28
C GLU A 165 2.24 25.78 19.80
N ARG A 166 3.38 25.80 20.49
CA ARG A 166 3.50 26.18 21.90
C ARG A 166 4.19 27.53 22.07
#